data_1aa0d2cd0bb3d75cb1f1cec967f4b61f
#
_entry.id   1aa0d2cd0bb3d75cb1f1cec967f4b61f
#
_cell.length_a   1.000
_cell.length_b   1.000
_cell.length_c   1.000
_cell.angle_alpha   90.00
_cell.angle_beta   90.00
_cell.angle_gamma   90.00
#
_symmetry.space_group_name_H-M   'P 1'
#
loop_
_entity.id
_entity.type
_entity.pdbx_description
1 polymer ?
#
loop_
_entity_poly.entity_id
_entity_poly.type
_entity_poly.pdbx_seq_one_letter_code
_entity_poly.pdbx_strand_id
1 'polypeptide(L)'
;TMFPDNGANADLEVSDLPPLDDVDGVFLSGYALLDFRSREAAIAMVHKFRERNIPIFFDPTTTGAMKAAPKSEILEWVGMCDGILLNNEEARYLGESDDIEEAEANLQKLTPLVVIKLGSRGATGVYKDQFAKVPAVTTNVVDTTGAGDSFAAGFIPKWLETSDLEQALSAGTALAAKCVATVGA
;
A
#
# COMPACT_ATOMS: atom_id res chain seq x y z
N THR A 1 -10.61 -20.11 5.20
CA THR A 1 -11.74 -19.19 5.46
C THR A 1 -11.24 -18.15 6.43
N MET A 2 -11.13 -16.89 5.98
CA MET A 2 -10.86 -15.77 6.88
C MET A 2 -12.15 -15.43 7.65
N PHE A 3 -12.06 -15.36 8.96
CA PHE A 3 -13.09 -14.77 9.81
C PHE A 3 -12.60 -13.38 10.21
N PRO A 4 -13.02 -12.30 9.53
CA PRO A 4 -12.64 -10.96 9.93
C PRO A 4 -13.32 -10.66 11.27
N ASP A 5 -12.50 -10.55 12.28
CA ASP A 5 -12.92 -9.95 13.52
C ASP A 5 -12.56 -8.45 13.45
N ASN A 6 -13.41 -7.63 14.01
CA ASN A 6 -13.23 -6.19 13.94
C ASN A 6 -12.14 -5.66 14.90
N GLY A 7 -11.60 -6.51 15.76
CA GLY A 7 -10.44 -6.27 16.62
C GLY A 7 -10.27 -4.84 17.16
N ALA A 8 -9.09 -4.53 17.62
CA ALA A 8 -8.73 -3.20 18.14
C ALA A 8 -8.81 -2.07 17.10
N ASN A 9 -8.75 -2.39 15.79
CA ASN A 9 -8.87 -1.38 14.72
C ASN A 9 -10.21 -0.64 14.76
N ALA A 10 -11.26 -1.27 15.31
CA ALA A 10 -12.57 -0.66 15.42
C ALA A 10 -12.64 0.47 16.46
N ASP A 11 -11.72 0.45 17.41
CA ASP A 11 -11.67 1.40 18.52
C ASP A 11 -10.55 2.45 18.30
N LEU A 12 -10.05 2.58 17.06
CA LEU A 12 -8.99 3.52 16.70
C LEU A 12 -9.42 4.96 16.98
N GLU A 13 -8.61 5.69 17.75
CA GLU A 13 -8.81 7.10 18.06
C GLU A 13 -7.58 7.92 17.67
N VAL A 14 -7.77 9.22 17.42
CA VAL A 14 -6.66 10.14 17.09
C VAL A 14 -5.66 10.24 18.24
N SER A 15 -6.09 10.00 19.45
CA SER A 15 -5.25 9.95 20.67
C SER A 15 -4.25 8.79 20.69
N ASP A 16 -4.47 7.75 19.86
CA ASP A 16 -3.55 6.61 19.74
C ASP A 16 -2.27 6.96 18.95
N LEU A 17 -2.24 8.12 18.29
CA LEU A 17 -1.03 8.56 17.60
C LEU A 17 0.11 8.83 18.59
N PRO A 18 1.28 8.21 18.35
CA PRO A 18 2.48 8.56 19.10
C PRO A 18 2.95 9.98 18.74
N PRO A 19 3.93 10.55 19.47
CA PRO A 19 4.64 11.74 19.00
C PRO A 19 5.19 11.52 17.58
N LEU A 20 5.05 12.54 16.72
CA LEU A 20 5.37 12.44 15.29
C LEU A 20 6.74 13.04 14.92
N ASP A 21 7.53 13.42 15.90
CA ASP A 21 8.79 14.16 15.67
C ASP A 21 9.89 13.29 15.02
N ASP A 22 9.84 11.98 15.23
CA ASP A 22 10.80 11.01 14.68
C ASP A 22 10.13 10.04 13.67
N VAL A 23 9.07 10.49 12.97
CA VAL A 23 8.35 9.68 11.97
C VAL A 23 8.74 10.14 10.57
N ASP A 24 9.45 9.28 9.83
CA ASP A 24 9.90 9.54 8.46
C ASP A 24 8.85 9.21 7.40
N GLY A 25 7.87 8.38 7.72
CA GLY A 25 6.80 7.99 6.81
C GLY A 25 5.76 7.11 7.47
N VAL A 26 4.58 7.01 6.87
CA VAL A 26 3.45 6.24 7.39
C VAL A 26 2.98 5.22 6.36
N PHE A 27 2.82 3.98 6.79
CA PHE A 27 2.07 2.97 6.05
C PHE A 27 0.62 2.98 6.54
N LEU A 28 -0.31 3.26 5.63
CA LEU A 28 -1.74 3.29 5.88
C LEU A 28 -2.40 2.07 5.26
N SER A 29 -2.96 1.22 6.10
CA SER A 29 -3.78 0.08 5.64
C SER A 29 -5.22 0.52 5.38
N GLY A 30 -5.77 0.11 4.24
CA GLY A 30 -7.15 0.37 3.85
C GLY A 30 -8.19 -0.18 4.82
N TYR A 31 -7.85 -1.18 5.61
CA TYR A 31 -8.75 -1.68 6.64
C TYR A 31 -9.15 -0.59 7.65
N ALA A 32 -8.25 0.35 7.97
CA ALA A 32 -8.56 1.47 8.86
C ALA A 32 -9.57 2.46 8.26
N LEU A 33 -9.63 2.57 6.93
CA LEU A 33 -10.54 3.47 6.21
C LEU A 33 -11.84 2.76 5.79
N LEU A 34 -11.80 1.46 5.55
CA LEU A 34 -12.97 0.68 5.12
C LEU A 34 -13.92 0.37 6.26
N ASP A 35 -13.43 0.22 7.49
CA ASP A 35 -14.29 0.09 8.68
C ASP A 35 -14.84 1.48 9.05
N PHE A 36 -16.18 1.62 9.04
CA PHE A 36 -16.86 2.90 9.32
C PHE A 36 -16.58 3.41 10.74
N ARG A 37 -16.16 2.57 11.69
CA ARG A 37 -15.89 2.94 13.09
C ARG A 37 -14.53 3.62 13.23
N SER A 38 -13.51 3.13 12.52
CA SER A 38 -12.15 3.68 12.54
C SER A 38 -11.92 4.77 11.49
N ARG A 39 -12.77 4.85 10.47
CA ARG A 39 -12.59 5.73 9.30
C ARG A 39 -12.35 7.18 9.66
N GLU A 40 -13.20 7.75 10.52
CA GLU A 40 -13.12 9.16 10.91
C GLU A 40 -11.79 9.45 11.61
N ALA A 41 -11.39 8.58 12.54
CA ALA A 41 -10.10 8.70 13.23
C ALA A 41 -8.92 8.55 12.25
N ALA A 42 -8.97 7.56 11.35
CA ALA A 42 -7.92 7.35 10.35
C ALA A 42 -7.77 8.56 9.40
N ILE A 43 -8.86 9.15 8.93
CA ILE A 43 -8.84 10.37 8.09
C ILE A 43 -8.25 11.55 8.88
N ALA A 44 -8.65 11.73 10.15
CA ALA A 44 -8.09 12.77 11.00
C ALA A 44 -6.57 12.58 11.24
N MET A 45 -6.10 11.33 11.37
CA MET A 45 -4.66 11.01 11.45
C MET A 45 -3.95 11.36 10.14
N VAL A 46 -4.53 11.03 8.98
CA VAL A 46 -3.98 11.40 7.67
C VAL A 46 -3.77 12.91 7.56
N HIS A 47 -4.74 13.71 8.00
CA HIS A 47 -4.58 15.18 8.02
C HIS A 47 -3.41 15.62 8.90
N LYS A 48 -3.23 15.02 10.08
CA LYS A 48 -2.08 15.34 10.96
C LYS A 48 -0.75 14.99 10.34
N PHE A 49 -0.64 13.88 9.61
CA PHE A 49 0.59 13.52 8.88
C PHE A 49 0.88 14.53 7.77
N ARG A 50 -0.13 14.92 7.00
CA ARG A 50 0.00 15.93 5.93
C ARG A 50 0.42 17.31 6.47
N GLU A 51 -0.14 17.76 7.59
CA GLU A 51 0.24 19.02 8.26
C GLU A 51 1.72 19.05 8.63
N ARG A 52 2.32 17.88 8.89
CA ARG A 52 3.74 17.73 9.21
C ARG A 52 4.62 17.34 8.02
N ASN A 53 4.05 17.25 6.80
CA ASN A 53 4.72 16.78 5.60
C ASN A 53 5.33 15.38 5.75
N ILE A 54 4.70 14.51 6.55
CA ILE A 54 5.09 13.10 6.67
C ILE A 54 4.48 12.34 5.51
N PRO A 55 5.27 11.69 4.65
CA PRO A 55 4.76 10.96 3.49
C PRO A 55 3.93 9.74 3.90
N ILE A 56 2.82 9.55 3.19
CA ILE A 56 1.84 8.50 3.45
C ILE A 56 1.81 7.52 2.28
N PHE A 57 2.04 6.24 2.58
CA PHE A 57 1.98 5.13 1.63
C PHE A 57 0.77 4.27 1.93
N PHE A 58 -0.15 4.20 0.98
CA PHE A 58 -1.45 3.56 1.15
C PHE A 58 -1.50 2.20 0.48
N ASP A 59 -1.95 1.18 1.20
CA ASP A 59 -2.36 -0.12 0.65
C ASP A 59 -3.88 -0.24 0.82
N PRO A 60 -4.67 -0.25 -0.27
CA PRO A 60 -6.14 -0.25 -0.19
C PRO A 60 -6.73 -1.60 0.23
N THR A 61 -5.90 -2.58 0.48
CA THR A 61 -6.25 -3.97 0.82
C THR A 61 -6.83 -4.76 -0.36
N THR A 62 -7.67 -5.75 -0.11
CA THR A 62 -8.22 -6.62 -1.16
C THR A 62 -9.42 -5.99 -1.87
N THR A 63 -9.59 -6.31 -3.16
CA THR A 63 -10.77 -5.88 -3.94
C THR A 63 -12.09 -6.28 -3.29
N GLY A 64 -12.11 -7.40 -2.55
CA GLY A 64 -13.28 -7.84 -1.78
C GLY A 64 -13.62 -6.89 -0.64
N ALA A 65 -12.62 -6.43 0.11
CA ALA A 65 -12.80 -5.48 1.21
C ALA A 65 -13.17 -4.08 0.70
N MET A 66 -12.59 -3.64 -0.40
CA MET A 66 -12.91 -2.34 -1.01
C MET A 66 -14.38 -2.16 -1.38
N LYS A 67 -15.15 -3.24 -1.56
CA LYS A 67 -16.60 -3.17 -1.80
C LYS A 67 -17.40 -2.65 -0.60
N ALA A 68 -16.78 -2.52 0.57
CA ALA A 68 -17.41 -1.92 1.76
C ALA A 68 -17.56 -0.38 1.67
N ALA A 69 -16.89 0.27 0.71
CA ALA A 69 -17.01 1.70 0.47
C ALA A 69 -17.24 2.00 -1.03
N PRO A 70 -17.85 3.14 -1.38
CA PRO A 70 -17.89 3.61 -2.75
C PRO A 70 -16.47 3.77 -3.31
N LYS A 71 -16.26 3.34 -4.56
CA LYS A 71 -14.96 3.47 -5.23
C LYS A 71 -14.47 4.93 -5.24
N SER A 72 -15.37 5.89 -5.44
CA SER A 72 -15.05 7.31 -5.42
C SER A 72 -14.38 7.76 -4.11
N GLU A 73 -14.88 7.27 -2.96
CA GLU A 73 -14.25 7.56 -1.67
C GLU A 73 -12.84 6.97 -1.58
N ILE A 74 -12.65 5.74 -2.07
CA ILE A 74 -11.32 5.11 -2.07
C ILE A 74 -10.35 5.92 -2.93
N LEU A 75 -10.78 6.41 -4.10
CA LEU A 75 -9.95 7.25 -4.97
C LEU A 75 -9.65 8.62 -4.33
N GLU A 76 -10.57 9.18 -3.54
CA GLU A 76 -10.30 10.37 -2.72
C GLU A 76 -9.20 10.09 -1.70
N TRP A 77 -9.25 8.94 -1.00
CA TRP A 77 -8.19 8.55 -0.05
C TRP A 77 -6.84 8.34 -0.75
N VAL A 78 -6.82 7.75 -1.96
CA VAL A 78 -5.61 7.67 -2.79
C VAL A 78 -5.02 9.05 -3.04
N GLY A 79 -5.87 10.04 -3.39
CA GLY A 79 -5.45 11.42 -3.62
C GLY A 79 -4.93 12.16 -2.38
N MET A 80 -5.16 11.62 -1.18
CA MET A 80 -4.62 12.15 0.08
C MET A 80 -3.22 11.61 0.40
N CYS A 81 -2.74 10.60 -0.32
CA CYS A 81 -1.51 9.87 -0.03
C CYS A 81 -0.41 10.19 -1.04
N ASP A 82 0.85 10.05 -0.64
CA ASP A 82 2.03 10.31 -1.48
C ASP A 82 2.40 9.11 -2.34
N GLY A 83 1.89 7.94 -2.00
CA GLY A 83 2.06 6.72 -2.80
C GLY A 83 1.02 5.67 -2.50
N ILE A 84 0.77 4.81 -3.50
CA ILE A 84 -0.13 3.66 -3.37
C ILE A 84 0.59 2.37 -3.74
N LEU A 85 0.40 1.32 -2.92
CA LEU A 85 0.97 -0.01 -3.12
C LEU A 85 -0.12 -1.03 -3.36
N LEU A 86 -0.26 -1.48 -4.58
CA LEU A 86 -1.36 -2.32 -5.06
C LEU A 86 -0.88 -3.71 -5.48
N ASN A 87 -1.76 -4.69 -5.47
CA ASN A 87 -1.59 -5.85 -6.32
C ASN A 87 -2.23 -5.64 -7.70
N ASN A 88 -2.05 -6.61 -8.60
CA ASN A 88 -2.54 -6.54 -9.97
C ASN A 88 -4.08 -6.40 -10.08
N GLU A 89 -4.85 -7.04 -9.19
CA GLU A 89 -6.31 -6.97 -9.19
C GLU A 89 -6.81 -5.63 -8.67
N GLU A 90 -6.19 -5.14 -7.61
CA GLU A 90 -6.48 -3.84 -6.99
C GLU A 90 -6.18 -2.69 -7.96
N ALA A 91 -5.05 -2.78 -8.67
CA ALA A 91 -4.67 -1.78 -9.67
C ALA A 91 -5.70 -1.71 -10.80
N ARG A 92 -6.14 -2.84 -11.34
CA ARG A 92 -7.19 -2.87 -12.37
C ARG A 92 -8.52 -2.34 -11.87
N TYR A 93 -8.89 -2.71 -10.64
CA TYR A 93 -10.16 -2.27 -10.03
C TYR A 93 -10.20 -0.76 -9.82
N LEU A 94 -9.15 -0.17 -9.24
CA LEU A 94 -9.09 1.27 -8.95
C LEU A 94 -8.70 2.10 -10.17
N GLY A 95 -7.81 1.58 -11.01
CA GLY A 95 -7.39 2.25 -12.25
C GLY A 95 -8.38 2.11 -13.42
N GLU A 96 -9.47 1.34 -13.22
CA GLU A 96 -10.57 1.16 -14.19
C GLU A 96 -10.11 0.66 -15.57
N SER A 97 -9.10 -0.21 -15.61
CA SER A 97 -8.62 -0.83 -16.83
C SER A 97 -8.13 -2.26 -16.59
N ASP A 98 -8.39 -3.14 -17.56
CA ASP A 98 -7.81 -4.48 -17.60
C ASP A 98 -6.33 -4.46 -18.06
N ASP A 99 -5.92 -3.39 -18.74
CA ASP A 99 -4.53 -3.11 -19.05
C ASP A 99 -3.84 -2.49 -17.84
N ILE A 100 -2.74 -3.10 -17.41
CA ILE A 100 -2.06 -2.69 -16.20
C ILE A 100 -1.31 -1.36 -16.36
N GLU A 101 -0.81 -1.07 -17.56
CA GLU A 101 -0.10 0.17 -17.85
C GLU A 101 -1.10 1.35 -17.90
N GLU A 102 -2.29 1.12 -18.46
CA GLU A 102 -3.37 2.11 -18.43
C GLU A 102 -3.90 2.32 -17.00
N ALA A 103 -4.09 1.25 -16.22
CA ALA A 103 -4.49 1.36 -14.83
C ALA A 103 -3.47 2.15 -14.00
N GLU A 104 -2.17 1.87 -14.18
CA GLU A 104 -1.09 2.60 -13.53
C GLU A 104 -1.12 4.10 -13.90
N ALA A 105 -1.27 4.42 -15.19
CA ALA A 105 -1.36 5.81 -15.66
C ALA A 105 -2.59 6.55 -15.13
N ASN A 106 -3.72 5.86 -14.96
CA ASN A 106 -4.92 6.44 -14.36
C ASN A 106 -4.71 6.76 -12.88
N LEU A 107 -4.09 5.86 -12.14
CA LEU A 107 -3.77 6.05 -10.72
C LEU A 107 -2.71 7.13 -10.49
N GLN A 108 -1.75 7.29 -11.41
CA GLN A 108 -0.73 8.33 -11.33
C GLN A 108 -1.30 9.76 -11.45
N LYS A 109 -2.53 9.91 -11.95
CA LYS A 109 -3.24 11.20 -11.94
C LYS A 109 -3.70 11.61 -10.53
N LEU A 110 -3.77 10.67 -9.60
CA LEU A 110 -4.26 10.87 -8.23
C LEU A 110 -3.13 10.96 -7.20
N THR A 111 -2.07 10.17 -7.37
CA THR A 111 -0.95 10.10 -6.44
C THR A 111 0.38 10.02 -7.20
N PRO A 112 1.46 10.68 -6.72
CA PRO A 112 2.72 10.74 -7.46
C PRO A 112 3.46 9.41 -7.58
N LEU A 113 3.27 8.48 -6.63
CA LEU A 113 3.93 7.18 -6.61
C LEU A 113 2.88 6.07 -6.72
N VAL A 114 2.97 5.26 -7.77
CA VAL A 114 2.16 4.05 -7.95
C VAL A 114 3.08 2.84 -8.02
N VAL A 115 2.84 1.85 -7.16
CA VAL A 115 3.60 0.59 -7.11
C VAL A 115 2.64 -0.58 -7.26
N ILE A 116 2.92 -1.46 -8.23
CA ILE A 116 2.08 -2.62 -8.52
C ILE A 116 2.87 -3.92 -8.32
N LYS A 117 2.42 -4.70 -7.34
CA LYS A 117 2.92 -6.03 -7.02
C LYS A 117 2.33 -7.04 -8.02
N LEU A 118 3.17 -7.69 -8.83
CA LEU A 118 2.78 -8.59 -9.92
C LEU A 118 2.94 -10.08 -9.58
N GLY A 119 3.08 -10.41 -8.29
CA GLY A 119 3.30 -11.76 -7.79
C GLY A 119 4.58 -12.38 -8.35
N SER A 120 4.51 -13.55 -8.97
CA SER A 120 5.67 -14.24 -9.55
C SER A 120 6.36 -13.48 -10.69
N ARG A 121 5.76 -12.40 -11.19
CA ARG A 121 6.37 -11.53 -12.21
C ARG A 121 7.16 -10.36 -11.61
N GLY A 122 7.21 -10.24 -10.28
CA GLY A 122 7.91 -9.17 -9.58
C GLY A 122 7.04 -7.97 -9.28
N ALA A 123 7.56 -6.78 -9.50
CA ALA A 123 6.85 -5.53 -9.26
C ALA A 123 7.23 -4.46 -10.31
N THR A 124 6.32 -3.53 -10.51
CA THR A 124 6.53 -2.32 -11.32
C THR A 124 6.17 -1.10 -10.49
N GLY A 125 6.67 0.06 -10.88
CA GLY A 125 6.30 1.31 -10.27
C GLY A 125 6.61 2.50 -11.14
N VAL A 126 5.85 3.57 -10.90
CA VAL A 126 6.06 4.88 -11.50
C VAL A 126 6.11 5.95 -10.42
N TYR A 127 6.99 6.91 -10.59
CA TYR A 127 7.07 8.12 -9.77
C TYR A 127 7.49 9.29 -10.64
N LYS A 128 6.57 10.23 -10.87
CA LYS A 128 6.78 11.32 -11.84
C LYS A 128 7.14 10.74 -13.21
N ASP A 129 8.33 11.06 -13.73
CA ASP A 129 8.84 10.57 -15.02
C ASP A 129 9.70 9.30 -14.88
N GLN A 130 9.86 8.78 -13.67
CA GLN A 130 10.61 7.55 -13.42
C GLN A 130 9.68 6.34 -13.60
N PHE A 131 10.17 5.32 -14.28
CA PHE A 131 9.56 4.00 -14.35
C PHE A 131 10.61 2.95 -14.01
N ALA A 132 10.23 1.98 -13.19
CA ALA A 132 11.07 0.83 -12.91
C ALA A 132 10.24 -0.47 -12.86
N LYS A 133 10.90 -1.56 -13.24
CA LYS A 133 10.33 -2.90 -13.17
C LYS A 133 11.41 -3.88 -12.72
N VAL A 134 11.09 -4.65 -11.69
CA VAL A 134 12.02 -5.65 -11.14
C VAL A 134 11.39 -7.04 -11.19
N PRO A 135 12.17 -8.10 -11.48
CA PRO A 135 11.67 -9.47 -11.43
C PRO A 135 11.40 -9.92 -10.00
N ALA A 136 10.55 -10.92 -9.84
CA ALA A 136 10.40 -11.59 -8.55
C ALA A 136 11.68 -12.35 -8.17
N VAL A 137 11.97 -12.39 -6.89
CA VAL A 137 13.02 -13.26 -6.35
C VAL A 137 12.50 -14.69 -6.37
N THR A 138 13.27 -15.59 -7.00
CA THR A 138 12.91 -17.01 -7.06
C THR A 138 12.92 -17.61 -5.67
N THR A 139 11.80 -18.17 -5.25
CA THR A 139 11.65 -18.81 -3.93
C THR A 139 10.61 -19.93 -4.00
N ASN A 140 10.66 -20.83 -3.00
CA ASN A 140 9.63 -21.84 -2.83
C ASN A 140 8.46 -21.24 -2.04
N VAL A 141 7.32 -21.05 -2.70
CA VAL A 141 6.14 -20.44 -2.08
C VAL A 141 5.44 -21.47 -1.20
N VAL A 142 5.33 -21.17 0.09
CA VAL A 142 4.66 -21.98 1.12
C VAL A 142 3.34 -21.32 1.55
N ASP A 143 3.37 -20.01 1.84
CA ASP A 143 2.20 -19.23 2.24
C ASP A 143 2.34 -17.80 1.67
N THR A 144 1.26 -17.26 1.11
CA THR A 144 1.26 -15.90 0.54
C THR A 144 0.71 -14.86 1.51
N THR A 145 0.27 -15.27 2.69
CA THR A 145 -0.22 -14.35 3.73
C THR A 145 0.90 -13.41 4.16
N GLY A 146 0.59 -12.11 4.28
CA GLY A 146 1.57 -11.10 4.68
C GLY A 146 2.57 -10.67 3.59
N ALA A 147 2.52 -11.27 2.38
CA ALA A 147 3.44 -10.90 1.29
C ALA A 147 3.34 -9.40 0.91
N GLY A 148 2.14 -8.82 0.92
CA GLY A 148 1.89 -7.41 0.66
C GLY A 148 2.53 -6.51 1.71
N ASP A 149 2.29 -6.82 2.99
CA ASP A 149 2.84 -6.06 4.13
C ASP A 149 4.36 -6.17 4.17
N SER A 150 4.90 -7.38 3.92
CA SER A 150 6.35 -7.58 3.82
C SER A 150 6.98 -6.83 2.65
N PHE A 151 6.27 -6.75 1.50
CA PHE A 151 6.72 -5.92 0.39
C PHE A 151 6.78 -4.44 0.82
N ALA A 152 5.73 -3.92 1.44
CA ALA A 152 5.68 -2.55 1.93
C ALA A 152 6.80 -2.27 2.94
N ALA A 153 7.05 -3.20 3.88
CA ALA A 153 8.11 -3.11 4.87
C ALA A 153 9.53 -3.08 4.26
N GLY A 154 9.73 -3.70 3.10
CA GLY A 154 10.99 -3.59 2.35
C GLY A 154 11.07 -2.34 1.48
N PHE A 155 9.98 -2.02 0.79
CA PHE A 155 9.91 -0.93 -0.18
C PHE A 155 10.01 0.45 0.49
N ILE A 156 9.15 0.73 1.47
CA ILE A 156 8.97 2.08 2.03
C ILE A 156 10.27 2.63 2.65
N PRO A 157 10.97 1.91 3.56
CA PRO A 157 12.22 2.44 4.11
C PRO A 157 13.28 2.68 3.05
N LYS A 158 13.41 1.79 2.06
CA LYS A 158 14.38 1.95 0.98
C LYS A 158 14.04 3.13 0.07
N TRP A 159 12.76 3.35 -0.21
CA TRP A 159 12.28 4.51 -0.94
C TRP A 159 12.58 5.83 -0.21
N LEU A 160 12.31 5.89 1.08
CA LEU A 160 12.57 7.08 1.91
C LEU A 160 14.08 7.38 2.00
N GLU A 161 14.91 6.33 2.05
CA GLU A 161 16.37 6.47 2.11
C GLU A 161 16.98 6.98 0.80
N THR A 162 16.52 6.46 -0.35
CA THR A 162 17.24 6.61 -1.62
C THR A 162 16.52 7.42 -2.67
N SER A 163 15.20 7.50 -2.62
CA SER A 163 14.32 7.98 -3.69
C SER A 163 14.58 7.28 -5.05
N ASP A 164 15.16 6.09 -5.01
CA ASP A 164 15.47 5.24 -6.17
C ASP A 164 14.42 4.13 -6.26
N LEU A 165 13.60 4.21 -7.29
CA LEU A 165 12.45 3.33 -7.47
C LEU A 165 12.86 1.87 -7.69
N GLU A 166 13.94 1.61 -8.44
CA GLU A 166 14.42 0.26 -8.71
C GLU A 166 14.98 -0.40 -7.45
N GLN A 167 15.76 0.33 -6.65
CA GLN A 167 16.28 -0.16 -5.39
C GLN A 167 15.15 -0.46 -4.40
N ALA A 168 14.15 0.43 -4.31
CA ALA A 168 13.01 0.25 -3.43
C ALA A 168 12.15 -0.97 -3.84
N LEU A 169 11.82 -1.12 -5.12
CA LEU A 169 11.11 -2.28 -5.65
C LEU A 169 11.88 -3.59 -5.38
N SER A 170 13.20 -3.57 -5.56
CA SER A 170 14.07 -4.72 -5.30
C SER A 170 14.07 -5.12 -3.82
N ALA A 171 14.12 -4.13 -2.91
CA ALA A 171 14.04 -4.38 -1.48
C ALA A 171 12.66 -4.96 -1.08
N GLY A 172 11.57 -4.42 -1.63
CA GLY A 172 10.21 -4.94 -1.42
C GLY A 172 10.05 -6.38 -1.91
N THR A 173 10.47 -6.67 -3.14
CA THR A 173 10.39 -8.04 -3.69
C THR A 173 11.24 -9.05 -2.93
N ALA A 174 12.42 -8.63 -2.44
CA ALA A 174 13.30 -9.49 -1.65
C ALA A 174 12.68 -9.86 -0.29
N LEU A 175 12.02 -8.90 0.38
CA LEU A 175 11.39 -9.17 1.67
C LEU A 175 10.09 -9.98 1.51
N ALA A 176 9.29 -9.68 0.50
CA ALA A 176 8.12 -10.48 0.15
C ALA A 176 8.48 -11.94 -0.17
N ALA A 177 9.59 -12.18 -0.89
CA ALA A 177 10.05 -13.53 -1.19
C ALA A 177 10.47 -14.33 0.06
N LYS A 178 11.04 -13.67 1.07
CA LYS A 178 11.33 -14.30 2.38
C LYS A 178 10.04 -14.66 3.14
N CYS A 179 9.07 -13.75 3.13
CA CYS A 179 7.76 -13.96 3.75
C CYS A 179 7.09 -15.21 3.17
N VAL A 180 6.91 -15.27 1.85
CA VAL A 180 6.17 -16.39 1.22
C VAL A 180 6.88 -17.75 1.31
N ALA A 181 8.15 -17.79 1.72
CA ALA A 181 8.90 -19.03 1.96
C ALA A 181 8.66 -19.64 3.34
N THR A 182 7.91 -18.97 4.22
CA THR A 182 7.62 -19.40 5.60
C THR A 182 6.12 -19.51 5.84
N VAL A 183 5.72 -20.31 6.84
CA VAL A 183 4.33 -20.42 7.28
C VAL A 183 4.08 -19.41 8.38
N GLY A 184 3.01 -18.64 8.26
CA GLY A 184 2.55 -17.73 9.33
C GLY A 184 3.45 -16.51 9.50
N ALA A 185 3.80 -15.89 8.39
CA ALA A 185 4.52 -14.62 8.38
C ALA A 185 3.60 -13.47 8.82
#